data_24e3f30db6fa4b8ca267e2e5eaaaf8ff
#
_entry.id   24e3f30db6fa4b8ca267e2e5eaaaf8ff
#
_cell.length_a   1.000
_cell.length_b   1.000
_cell.length_c   1.000
_cell.angle_alpha   90.00
_cell.angle_beta   90.00
_cell.angle_gamma   90.00
#
_symmetry.space_group_name_H-M   'P 1'
#
loop_
_entity.id
_entity.type
_entity.pdbx_description
1 polymer ?
#
loop_
_entity_poly.entity_id
_entity_poly.type
_entity_poly.pdbx_seq_one_letter_code
_entity_poly.pdbx_strand_id
1 'polypeptide(L)'
;DVKVLQAIAYALNKEEFCQFAFISEDYAEPADSLFTPDTLYYAKPDNTYDNDPAKAQQLLSEAGKTSLSLNLMYISTDKTMESEALYVQSALANVGITVNLVPTDESTFKNKTKDPECTDYDLVLSFYTLGEEPSLYADMCSSDSRSNYSRIKDTDLDALWEKGNSTADETERSDIYKEIQNTINDNMYIYTIAYSNGFYAVNKDFGGFDECLLKTIYYDYSKIYTLEK
;
A
#
# COMPACT_ATOMS: atom_id res chain seq x y z
N ASP A 1 16.72 4.55 -7.75
CA ASP A 1 16.93 3.65 -8.88
C ASP A 1 15.77 2.66 -8.96
N VAL A 2 14.96 2.75 -10.01
CA VAL A 2 13.76 1.94 -10.17
C VAL A 2 14.05 0.44 -10.23
N LYS A 3 15.21 0.03 -10.78
CA LYS A 3 15.59 -1.39 -10.79
C LYS A 3 15.79 -1.97 -9.38
N VAL A 4 16.29 -1.16 -8.45
CA VAL A 4 16.45 -1.58 -7.05
C VAL A 4 15.07 -1.74 -6.42
N LEU A 5 14.13 -0.82 -6.67
CA LEU A 5 12.77 -0.90 -6.14
C LEU A 5 12.02 -2.11 -6.72
N GLN A 6 12.16 -2.36 -8.04
CA GLN A 6 11.61 -3.54 -8.68
C GLN A 6 12.22 -4.84 -8.13
N ALA A 7 13.53 -4.84 -7.84
CA ALA A 7 14.17 -6.00 -7.20
C ALA A 7 13.60 -6.28 -5.81
N ILE A 8 13.31 -5.24 -5.03
CA ILE A 8 12.63 -5.38 -3.73
C ILE A 8 11.25 -6.02 -3.92
N ALA A 9 10.48 -5.58 -4.90
CA ALA A 9 9.16 -6.14 -5.19
C ALA A 9 9.23 -7.63 -5.59
N TYR A 10 10.12 -8.01 -6.52
CA TYR A 10 10.33 -9.41 -6.91
C TYR A 10 10.85 -10.31 -5.78
N ALA A 11 11.49 -9.74 -4.77
CA ALA A 11 11.97 -10.50 -3.61
C ALA A 11 10.87 -10.86 -2.61
N LEU A 12 9.72 -10.19 -2.66
CA LEU A 12 8.61 -10.37 -1.71
C LEU A 12 7.59 -11.35 -2.28
N ASN A 13 7.20 -12.36 -1.50
CA ASN A 13 6.05 -13.22 -1.78
C ASN A 13 4.85 -12.67 -1.00
N LYS A 14 3.85 -12.16 -1.69
CA LYS A 14 2.70 -11.50 -1.08
C LYS A 14 1.80 -12.46 -0.30
N GLU A 15 1.63 -13.70 -0.76
CA GLU A 15 0.89 -14.74 -0.05
C GLU A 15 1.57 -15.09 1.28
N GLU A 16 2.88 -15.33 1.25
CA GLU A 16 3.66 -15.60 2.46
C GLU A 16 3.66 -14.40 3.41
N PHE A 17 3.74 -13.18 2.87
CA PHE A 17 3.63 -11.95 3.66
C PHE A 17 2.29 -11.89 4.40
N CYS A 18 1.17 -12.12 3.71
CA CYS A 18 -0.16 -12.11 4.31
C CYS A 18 -0.28 -13.19 5.40
N GLN A 19 0.17 -14.41 5.14
CA GLN A 19 0.14 -15.50 6.10
C GLN A 19 1.01 -15.22 7.35
N PHE A 20 2.18 -14.63 7.15
CA PHE A 20 3.10 -14.33 8.25
C PHE A 20 2.65 -13.15 9.10
N ALA A 21 2.22 -12.06 8.48
CA ALA A 21 1.89 -10.82 9.18
C ALA A 21 0.47 -10.82 9.76
N PHE A 22 -0.50 -11.44 9.07
CA PHE A 22 -1.91 -11.38 9.43
C PHE A 22 -2.47 -12.69 9.97
N ILE A 23 -1.66 -13.77 10.04
CA ILE A 23 -2.00 -15.07 10.64
C ILE A 23 -3.00 -15.90 9.81
N SER A 24 -3.95 -15.28 9.10
CA SER A 24 -4.99 -15.95 8.32
C SER A 24 -5.32 -15.16 7.05
N GLU A 25 -5.69 -15.88 5.99
CA GLU A 25 -6.22 -15.31 4.75
C GLU A 25 -7.53 -14.52 4.94
N ASP A 26 -8.24 -14.77 6.04
CA ASP A 26 -9.44 -14.00 6.40
C ASP A 26 -9.10 -12.54 6.77
N TYR A 27 -7.86 -12.25 7.16
CA TYR A 27 -7.44 -10.94 7.64
C TYR A 27 -6.77 -10.07 6.59
N ALA A 28 -6.17 -10.67 5.56
CA ALA A 28 -5.55 -9.95 4.46
C ALA A 28 -5.38 -10.84 3.24
N GLU A 29 -5.42 -10.23 2.07
CA GLU A 29 -5.15 -10.86 0.78
C GLU A 29 -4.04 -10.12 0.02
N PRO A 30 -3.29 -10.81 -0.87
CA PRO A 30 -2.29 -10.19 -1.73
C PRO A 30 -2.85 -9.04 -2.56
N ALA A 31 -2.21 -7.89 -2.50
CA ALA A 31 -2.61 -6.73 -3.30
C ALA A 31 -1.91 -6.73 -4.67
N ASP A 32 -2.59 -6.26 -5.69
CA ASP A 32 -2.03 -6.13 -7.04
C ASP A 32 -1.97 -4.68 -7.53
N SER A 33 -2.66 -3.75 -6.88
CA SER A 33 -2.68 -2.33 -7.21
C SER A 33 -2.64 -1.46 -5.97
N LEU A 34 -2.40 -0.16 -6.15
CA LEU A 34 -2.61 0.83 -5.10
C LEU A 34 -4.10 0.93 -4.72
N PHE A 35 -4.99 0.87 -5.71
CA PHE A 35 -6.42 0.85 -5.47
C PHE A 35 -6.87 -0.53 -5.00
N THR A 36 -7.84 -0.57 -4.10
CA THR A 36 -8.50 -1.82 -3.74
C THR A 36 -9.54 -2.19 -4.80
N PRO A 37 -9.91 -3.49 -4.93
CA PRO A 37 -10.92 -3.91 -5.91
C PRO A 37 -12.27 -3.19 -5.81
N ASP A 38 -12.60 -2.65 -4.63
CA ASP A 38 -13.82 -1.87 -4.43
C ASP A 38 -13.69 -0.39 -4.78
N THR A 39 -12.50 0.10 -5.09
CA THR A 39 -12.29 1.48 -5.50
C THR A 39 -12.82 1.68 -6.90
N LEU A 40 -13.54 2.78 -7.15
CA LEU A 40 -13.97 3.14 -8.50
C LEU A 40 -12.76 3.21 -9.43
N TYR A 41 -12.93 2.70 -10.65
CA TYR A 41 -11.87 2.64 -11.67
C TYR A 41 -10.63 1.83 -11.26
N TYR A 42 -10.79 0.89 -10.29
CA TYR A 42 -9.74 -0.09 -10.04
C TYR A 42 -9.36 -0.79 -11.34
N ALA A 43 -8.07 -0.92 -11.57
CA ALA A 43 -7.51 -1.71 -12.66
C ALA A 43 -6.27 -2.45 -12.17
N LYS A 44 -6.17 -3.72 -12.53
CA LYS A 44 -4.93 -4.45 -12.30
C LYS A 44 -3.84 -3.85 -13.19
N PRO A 45 -2.66 -3.49 -12.65
CA PRO A 45 -1.56 -2.98 -13.42
C PRO A 45 -1.10 -3.95 -14.51
N ASP A 46 -0.59 -3.41 -15.62
CA ASP A 46 -0.12 -4.20 -16.75
C ASP A 46 1.14 -5.02 -16.39
N ASN A 47 1.99 -4.51 -15.50
CA ASN A 47 3.13 -5.22 -14.93
C ASN A 47 2.80 -5.77 -13.55
N THR A 48 3.12 -7.06 -13.32
CA THR A 48 3.08 -7.70 -12.01
C THR A 48 4.48 -8.02 -11.52
N TYR A 49 4.67 -7.94 -10.22
CA TYR A 49 5.94 -8.26 -9.57
C TYR A 49 5.74 -9.55 -8.75
N ASP A 50 5.46 -10.64 -9.47
CA ASP A 50 5.32 -11.96 -8.86
C ASP A 50 6.67 -12.39 -8.28
N ASN A 51 6.65 -13.09 -7.15
CA ASN A 51 7.86 -13.48 -6.45
C ASN A 51 8.85 -14.24 -7.36
N ASP A 52 10.00 -13.61 -7.62
CA ASP A 52 11.12 -14.16 -8.38
C ASP A 52 12.47 -13.65 -7.81
N PRO A 53 13.01 -14.33 -6.80
CA PRO A 53 14.29 -13.95 -6.20
C PRO A 53 15.47 -13.94 -7.19
N ALA A 54 15.42 -14.77 -8.24
CA ALA A 54 16.47 -14.78 -9.26
C ALA A 54 16.42 -13.50 -10.11
N LYS A 55 15.22 -13.05 -10.47
CA LYS A 55 14.99 -11.78 -11.15
C LYS A 55 15.40 -10.60 -10.28
N ALA A 56 15.10 -10.65 -8.98
CA ALA A 56 15.53 -9.63 -8.02
C ALA A 56 17.06 -9.50 -8.00
N GLN A 57 17.79 -10.61 -7.87
CA GLN A 57 19.26 -10.61 -7.91
C GLN A 57 19.83 -10.12 -9.24
N GLN A 58 19.21 -10.47 -10.37
CA GLN A 58 19.58 -9.96 -11.67
C GLN A 58 19.47 -8.42 -11.73
N LEU A 59 18.34 -7.87 -11.30
CA LEU A 59 18.10 -6.40 -11.29
C LEU A 59 19.08 -5.66 -10.38
N LEU A 60 19.39 -6.21 -9.20
CA LEU A 60 20.40 -5.65 -8.31
C LEU A 60 21.80 -5.64 -8.96
N SER A 61 22.15 -6.71 -9.65
CA SER A 61 23.41 -6.79 -10.40
C SER A 61 23.45 -5.76 -11.54
N GLU A 62 22.37 -5.63 -12.30
CA GLU A 62 22.26 -4.63 -13.37
C GLU A 62 22.32 -3.18 -12.86
N ALA A 63 21.78 -2.94 -11.64
CA ALA A 63 21.89 -1.66 -10.95
C ALA A 63 23.26 -1.40 -10.32
N GLY A 64 24.19 -2.40 -10.36
CA GLY A 64 25.49 -2.32 -9.70
C GLY A 64 25.39 -2.36 -8.16
N LYS A 65 24.33 -2.93 -7.60
CA LYS A 65 24.02 -2.97 -6.17
C LYS A 65 24.08 -4.39 -5.61
N THR A 66 25.28 -5.00 -5.65
CA THR A 66 25.51 -6.35 -5.13
C THR A 66 25.58 -6.43 -3.60
N SER A 67 25.67 -5.29 -2.93
CA SER A 67 25.62 -5.15 -1.47
C SER A 67 24.87 -3.87 -1.15
N LEU A 68 23.66 -4.01 -0.65
CA LEU A 68 22.78 -2.90 -0.31
C LEU A 68 22.32 -3.03 1.15
N SER A 69 22.35 -1.92 1.88
CA SER A 69 21.81 -1.83 3.22
C SER A 69 20.78 -0.73 3.28
N LEU A 70 19.56 -1.05 3.74
CA LEU A 70 18.41 -0.16 3.79
C LEU A 70 17.85 -0.08 5.21
N ASN A 71 17.37 1.09 5.58
CA ASN A 71 16.66 1.32 6.83
C ASN A 71 15.14 1.25 6.58
N LEU A 72 14.45 0.32 7.25
CA LEU A 72 13.00 0.13 7.17
C LEU A 72 12.35 0.67 8.44
N MET A 73 11.62 1.78 8.31
CA MET A 73 10.91 2.40 9.42
C MET A 73 9.48 1.90 9.54
N TYR A 74 9.05 1.65 10.77
CA TYR A 74 7.69 1.19 11.08
C TYR A 74 7.26 1.63 12.49
N ILE A 75 5.94 1.56 12.78
CA ILE A 75 5.38 1.89 14.09
C ILE A 75 5.49 0.67 15.02
N SER A 76 6.35 0.76 16.04
CA SER A 76 6.69 -0.37 16.93
C SER A 76 5.56 -0.81 17.87
N THR A 77 4.56 0.04 18.10
CA THR A 77 3.39 -0.30 18.91
C THR A 77 2.35 -1.13 18.14
N ASP A 78 2.45 -1.17 16.81
CA ASP A 78 1.65 -2.00 15.94
C ASP A 78 2.33 -3.36 15.73
N LYS A 79 1.70 -4.43 16.22
CA LYS A 79 2.27 -5.78 16.16
C LYS A 79 2.20 -6.39 14.76
N THR A 80 1.24 -5.97 13.95
CA THR A 80 1.15 -6.37 12.56
C THR A 80 2.30 -5.75 11.77
N MET A 81 2.55 -4.46 11.90
CA MET A 81 3.69 -3.79 11.27
C MET A 81 5.04 -4.36 11.72
N GLU A 82 5.18 -4.77 12.99
CA GLU A 82 6.39 -5.45 13.45
C GLU A 82 6.61 -6.78 12.72
N SER A 83 5.54 -7.58 12.54
CA SER A 83 5.58 -8.82 11.78
C SER A 83 5.88 -8.57 10.30
N GLU A 84 5.24 -7.59 9.69
CA GLU A 84 5.50 -7.15 8.31
C GLU A 84 6.98 -6.78 8.11
N ALA A 85 7.54 -5.98 9.03
CA ALA A 85 8.94 -5.56 8.97
C ALA A 85 9.92 -6.73 9.08
N LEU A 86 9.63 -7.71 9.95
CA LEU A 86 10.42 -8.93 10.10
C LEU A 86 10.37 -9.81 8.83
N TYR A 87 9.19 -9.92 8.21
CA TYR A 87 9.06 -10.64 6.94
C TYR A 87 9.89 -9.97 5.84
N VAL A 88 9.72 -8.65 5.66
CA VAL A 88 10.46 -7.88 4.65
C VAL A 88 11.97 -8.01 4.86
N GLN A 89 12.44 -7.90 6.10
CA GLN A 89 13.86 -8.10 6.43
C GLN A 89 14.36 -9.48 5.99
N SER A 90 13.61 -10.54 6.31
CA SER A 90 13.97 -11.92 5.96
C SER A 90 13.95 -12.15 4.45
N ALA A 91 12.92 -11.72 3.75
CA ALA A 91 12.79 -11.89 2.31
C ALA A 91 13.88 -11.15 1.53
N LEU A 92 14.20 -9.92 1.91
CA LEU A 92 15.24 -9.13 1.26
C LEU A 92 16.65 -9.67 1.54
N ALA A 93 16.88 -10.28 2.70
CA ALA A 93 18.15 -10.96 2.99
C ALA A 93 18.44 -12.11 2.03
N ASN A 94 17.41 -12.83 1.55
CA ASN A 94 17.56 -13.93 0.58
C ASN A 94 18.08 -13.47 -0.79
N VAL A 95 17.95 -12.19 -1.11
CA VAL A 95 18.46 -11.61 -2.36
C VAL A 95 19.70 -10.74 -2.16
N GLY A 96 20.26 -10.71 -0.96
CA GLY A 96 21.51 -10.00 -0.64
C GLY A 96 21.32 -8.55 -0.19
N ILE A 97 20.11 -8.14 0.16
CA ILE A 97 19.83 -6.81 0.74
C ILE A 97 19.77 -6.94 2.27
N THR A 98 20.58 -6.16 2.96
CA THR A 98 20.50 -6.03 4.42
C THR A 98 19.43 -4.98 4.79
N VAL A 99 18.49 -5.34 5.65
CA VAL A 99 17.48 -4.41 6.16
C VAL A 99 17.70 -4.15 7.64
N ASN A 100 17.95 -2.89 7.99
CA ASN A 100 18.00 -2.43 9.37
C ASN A 100 16.59 -1.98 9.79
N LEU A 101 16.03 -2.62 10.81
CA LEU A 101 14.72 -2.24 11.33
C LEU A 101 14.84 -0.99 12.17
N VAL A 102 13.99 0.01 11.90
CA VAL A 102 13.93 1.30 12.61
C VAL A 102 12.56 1.44 13.27
N PRO A 103 12.36 0.79 14.44
CA PRO A 103 11.10 0.91 15.18
C PRO A 103 10.94 2.32 15.74
N THR A 104 9.78 2.93 15.58
CA THR A 104 9.44 4.26 16.09
C THR A 104 8.08 4.26 16.78
N ASP A 105 7.85 5.21 17.66
CA ASP A 105 6.50 5.53 18.11
C ASP A 105 5.72 6.29 17.02
N GLU A 106 4.39 6.32 17.12
CA GLU A 106 3.51 6.92 16.13
C GLU A 106 3.79 8.43 15.90
N SER A 107 4.11 9.18 16.95
CA SER A 107 4.43 10.61 16.85
C SER A 107 5.73 10.85 16.08
N THR A 108 6.75 10.10 16.43
CA THR A 108 8.06 10.13 15.74
C THR A 108 7.93 9.71 14.29
N PHE A 109 7.16 8.65 14.02
CA PHE A 109 6.85 8.19 12.65
C PHE A 109 6.23 9.32 11.82
N LYS A 110 5.13 9.93 12.31
CA LYS A 110 4.45 11.03 11.64
C LYS A 110 5.34 12.26 11.40
N ASN A 111 6.20 12.57 12.34
CA ASN A 111 7.12 13.71 12.20
C ASN A 111 8.17 13.43 11.13
N LYS A 112 8.79 12.25 11.15
CA LYS A 112 9.83 11.85 10.18
C LYS A 112 9.29 11.68 8.77
N THR A 113 8.13 11.08 8.61
CA THR A 113 7.53 10.86 7.26
C THR A 113 7.08 12.17 6.61
N LYS A 114 6.67 13.17 7.40
CA LYS A 114 6.25 14.49 6.91
C LYS A 114 7.41 15.48 6.71
N ASP A 115 8.59 15.16 7.20
CA ASP A 115 9.79 15.97 7.00
C ASP A 115 10.49 15.55 5.69
N PRO A 116 10.48 16.39 4.64
CA PRO A 116 11.10 16.07 3.37
C PRO A 116 12.62 15.90 3.46
N GLU A 117 13.25 16.47 4.48
CA GLU A 117 14.70 16.41 4.69
C GLU A 117 15.14 15.23 5.59
N CYS A 118 14.19 14.45 6.11
CA CYS A 118 14.52 13.29 6.95
C CYS A 118 15.18 12.19 6.12
N THR A 119 16.35 11.73 6.54
CA THR A 119 17.15 10.67 5.90
C THR A 119 17.26 9.41 6.76
N ASP A 120 16.46 9.28 7.79
CA ASP A 120 16.57 8.19 8.76
C ASP A 120 16.00 6.86 8.24
N TYR A 121 15.33 6.88 7.10
CA TYR A 121 14.77 5.69 6.46
C TYR A 121 14.93 5.72 4.95
N ASP A 122 15.06 4.54 4.37
CA ASP A 122 15.03 4.28 2.93
C ASP A 122 13.69 3.67 2.51
N LEU A 123 13.10 2.88 3.40
CA LEU A 123 11.79 2.23 3.25
C LEU A 123 10.91 2.56 4.45
N VAL A 124 9.62 2.66 4.24
CA VAL A 124 8.62 2.86 5.29
C VAL A 124 7.44 1.93 5.09
N LEU A 125 7.02 1.26 6.16
CA LEU A 125 5.74 0.53 6.19
C LEU A 125 4.65 1.49 6.62
N SER A 126 3.56 1.50 5.87
CA SER A 126 2.39 2.32 6.17
C SER A 126 1.12 1.60 5.74
N PHE A 127 0.02 1.92 6.37
CA PHE A 127 -1.30 1.48 5.94
C PHE A 127 -2.24 2.67 5.78
N TYR A 128 -3.21 2.51 4.91
CA TYR A 128 -4.23 3.52 4.65
C TYR A 128 -5.61 2.85 4.61
N THR A 129 -6.58 3.52 5.19
CA THR A 129 -8.00 3.17 5.04
C THR A 129 -8.65 4.28 4.23
N LEU A 130 -8.88 4.02 2.95
CA LEU A 130 -9.44 4.98 2.01
C LEU A 130 -10.81 4.51 1.53
N GLY A 131 -11.60 5.45 1.03
CA GLY A 131 -12.92 5.17 0.48
C GLY A 131 -12.87 4.69 -0.98
N GLU A 132 -14.06 4.59 -1.59
CA GLU A 132 -14.22 4.12 -2.97
C GLU A 132 -13.83 5.17 -4.01
N GLU A 133 -13.77 6.44 -3.61
CA GLU A 133 -13.43 7.54 -4.52
C GLU A 133 -11.92 7.60 -4.76
N PRO A 134 -11.46 7.42 -6.01
CA PRO A 134 -10.04 7.32 -6.32
C PRO A 134 -9.26 8.60 -6.03
N SER A 135 -9.90 9.77 -6.04
CA SER A 135 -9.25 11.05 -5.71
C SER A 135 -8.66 11.10 -4.30
N LEU A 136 -9.16 10.27 -3.38
CA LEU A 136 -8.62 10.16 -2.02
C LEU A 136 -7.19 9.61 -1.97
N TYR A 137 -6.79 8.88 -3.02
CA TYR A 137 -5.44 8.31 -3.11
C TYR A 137 -4.40 9.34 -3.58
N ALA A 138 -4.82 10.44 -4.21
CA ALA A 138 -3.92 11.48 -4.70
C ALA A 138 -3.02 12.04 -3.61
N ASP A 139 -3.52 12.15 -2.37
CA ASP A 139 -2.75 12.70 -1.24
C ASP A 139 -1.46 11.90 -0.94
N MET A 140 -1.44 10.60 -1.22
CA MET A 140 -0.25 9.78 -1.02
C MET A 140 0.80 9.95 -2.12
N CYS A 141 0.41 10.47 -3.29
CA CYS A 141 1.23 10.48 -4.49
C CYS A 141 1.53 11.90 -5.01
N SER A 142 0.74 12.91 -4.63
CA SER A 142 0.92 14.28 -5.13
C SER A 142 2.21 14.91 -4.60
N SER A 143 2.93 15.59 -5.48
CA SER A 143 4.26 16.15 -5.22
C SER A 143 4.31 17.11 -4.04
N ASP A 144 3.24 17.85 -3.76
CA ASP A 144 3.16 18.86 -2.69
C ASP A 144 2.43 18.36 -1.44
N SER A 145 1.96 17.10 -1.44
CA SER A 145 1.25 16.54 -0.29
C SER A 145 2.19 16.18 0.86
N ARG A 146 1.75 16.48 2.08
CA ARG A 146 2.42 16.04 3.31
C ARG A 146 2.23 14.56 3.63
N SER A 147 1.30 13.91 2.94
CA SER A 147 1.05 12.46 3.05
C SER A 147 1.85 11.66 2.03
N ASN A 148 2.61 12.32 1.16
CA ASN A 148 3.52 11.72 0.19
C ASN A 148 4.81 11.25 0.89
N TYR A 149 4.73 10.15 1.62
CA TYR A 149 5.86 9.60 2.37
C TYR A 149 6.96 9.02 1.47
N SER A 150 6.61 8.67 0.24
CA SER A 150 7.54 8.21 -0.81
C SER A 150 8.31 9.36 -1.46
N ARG A 151 7.94 10.62 -1.16
CA ARG A 151 8.58 11.83 -1.70
C ARG A 151 8.59 11.88 -3.22
N ILE A 152 7.51 11.42 -3.83
CA ILE A 152 7.28 11.47 -5.28
C ILE A 152 7.33 12.92 -5.73
N LYS A 153 8.05 13.16 -6.83
CA LYS A 153 8.13 14.45 -7.52
C LYS A 153 7.94 14.17 -9.01
N ASP A 154 6.69 13.99 -9.41
CA ASP A 154 6.28 13.65 -10.76
C ASP A 154 5.13 14.56 -11.19
N THR A 155 5.47 15.58 -11.97
CA THR A 155 4.51 16.59 -12.47
C THR A 155 3.52 16.01 -13.47
N ASP A 156 3.88 14.94 -14.18
CA ASP A 156 2.99 14.28 -15.14
C ASP A 156 1.94 13.46 -14.37
N LEU A 157 2.34 12.79 -13.28
CA LEU A 157 1.42 12.12 -12.38
C LEU A 157 0.48 13.12 -11.67
N ASP A 158 1.01 14.28 -11.22
CA ASP A 158 0.16 15.33 -10.65
C ASP A 158 -0.90 15.81 -11.65
N ALA A 159 -0.51 16.00 -12.92
CA ALA A 159 -1.44 16.40 -13.98
C ALA A 159 -2.50 15.32 -14.28
N LEU A 160 -2.14 14.03 -14.20
CA LEU A 160 -3.09 12.93 -14.34
C LEU A 160 -4.13 12.93 -13.20
N TRP A 161 -3.71 13.17 -11.96
CA TRP A 161 -4.63 13.30 -10.83
C TRP A 161 -5.60 14.46 -11.02
N GLU A 162 -5.12 15.65 -11.44
CA GLU A 162 -5.98 16.81 -11.73
C GLU A 162 -6.96 16.51 -12.86
N LYS A 163 -6.50 15.85 -13.92
CA LYS A 163 -7.33 15.47 -15.06
C LYS A 163 -8.41 14.46 -14.64
N GLY A 164 -8.06 13.42 -13.90
CA GLY A 164 -9.01 12.42 -13.39
C GLY A 164 -10.10 13.03 -12.51
N ASN A 165 -9.74 14.02 -11.70
CA ASN A 165 -10.69 14.73 -10.83
C ASN A 165 -11.63 15.67 -11.58
N SER A 166 -11.20 16.19 -12.74
CA SER A 166 -11.99 17.16 -13.53
C SER A 166 -12.75 16.54 -14.70
N THR A 167 -12.46 15.29 -15.08
CA THR A 167 -13.11 14.59 -16.19
C THR A 167 -14.47 14.04 -15.77
N ALA A 168 -15.53 14.42 -16.52
CA ALA A 168 -16.90 13.97 -16.29
C ALA A 168 -17.29 12.72 -17.10
N ASP A 169 -16.61 12.44 -18.22
CA ASP A 169 -16.83 11.24 -19.01
C ASP A 169 -16.28 10.02 -18.27
N GLU A 170 -17.11 9.05 -17.97
CA GLU A 170 -16.74 7.86 -17.15
C GLU A 170 -15.69 6.99 -17.84
N THR A 171 -15.73 6.87 -19.15
CA THR A 171 -14.76 6.07 -19.91
C THR A 171 -13.39 6.73 -19.92
N GLU A 172 -13.35 8.03 -20.24
CA GLU A 172 -12.08 8.78 -20.20
C GLU A 172 -11.51 8.81 -18.78
N ARG A 173 -12.36 8.98 -17.78
CA ARG A 173 -11.97 8.99 -16.37
C ARG A 173 -11.38 7.64 -15.95
N SER A 174 -11.98 6.53 -16.38
CA SER A 174 -11.46 5.18 -16.14
C SER A 174 -10.07 4.97 -16.76
N ASP A 175 -9.88 5.43 -18.00
CA ASP A 175 -8.58 5.32 -18.69
C ASP A 175 -7.49 6.11 -17.94
N ILE A 176 -7.81 7.32 -17.48
CA ILE A 176 -6.88 8.15 -16.70
C ILE A 176 -6.48 7.45 -15.38
N TYR A 177 -7.44 6.91 -14.63
CA TYR A 177 -7.12 6.23 -13.38
C TYR A 177 -6.38 4.92 -13.59
N LYS A 178 -6.58 4.22 -14.71
CA LYS A 178 -5.75 3.09 -15.11
C LYS A 178 -4.30 3.53 -15.39
N GLU A 179 -4.11 4.64 -16.10
CA GLU A 179 -2.79 5.21 -16.37
C GLU A 179 -2.08 5.62 -15.08
N ILE A 180 -2.79 6.23 -14.12
CA ILE A 180 -2.26 6.56 -12.80
C ILE A 180 -1.75 5.31 -12.08
N GLN A 181 -2.56 4.23 -12.03
CA GLN A 181 -2.19 2.98 -11.36
C GLN A 181 -0.96 2.34 -12.01
N ASN A 182 -0.89 2.32 -13.34
CA ASN A 182 0.27 1.83 -14.06
C ASN A 182 1.52 2.69 -13.78
N THR A 183 1.39 4.03 -13.81
CA THR A 183 2.51 4.95 -13.55
C THR A 183 3.08 4.74 -12.15
N ILE A 184 2.23 4.62 -11.13
CA ILE A 184 2.66 4.37 -9.75
C ILE A 184 3.38 3.03 -9.63
N ASN A 185 2.82 1.99 -10.26
CA ASN A 185 3.36 0.65 -10.24
C ASN A 185 4.70 0.53 -11.00
N ASP A 186 4.79 1.08 -12.21
CA ASP A 186 5.98 0.96 -13.06
C ASP A 186 7.17 1.73 -12.48
N ASN A 187 6.92 2.88 -11.87
CA ASN A 187 7.93 3.67 -11.19
C ASN A 187 8.19 3.23 -9.74
N MET A 188 7.43 2.25 -9.25
CA MET A 188 7.55 1.75 -7.87
C MET A 188 7.42 2.86 -6.82
N TYR A 189 6.54 3.81 -7.04
CA TYR A 189 6.33 4.93 -6.13
C TYR A 189 5.73 4.49 -4.80
N ILE A 190 4.76 3.58 -4.88
CA ILE A 190 4.17 2.87 -3.74
C ILE A 190 4.00 1.41 -4.16
N TYR A 191 4.52 0.49 -3.38
CA TYR A 191 4.32 -0.93 -3.58
C TYR A 191 3.33 -1.47 -2.55
N THR A 192 2.10 -1.73 -3.00
CA THR A 192 1.07 -2.32 -2.15
C THR A 192 1.26 -3.82 -2.07
N ILE A 193 1.40 -4.35 -0.86
CA ILE A 193 1.70 -5.76 -0.62
C ILE A 193 0.44 -6.53 -0.28
N ALA A 194 -0.44 -5.94 0.56
CA ALA A 194 -1.64 -6.59 1.05
C ALA A 194 -2.82 -5.63 1.13
N TYR A 195 -4.02 -6.15 0.90
CA TYR A 195 -5.29 -5.54 1.30
C TYR A 195 -5.73 -6.19 2.61
N SER A 196 -5.85 -5.40 3.67
CA SER A 196 -6.29 -5.91 4.96
C SER A 196 -7.79 -5.74 5.15
N ASN A 197 -8.44 -6.75 5.72
CA ASN A 197 -9.86 -6.74 6.01
C ASN A 197 -10.16 -6.05 7.33
N GLY A 198 -11.19 -5.21 7.34
CA GLY A 198 -11.73 -4.63 8.57
C GLY A 198 -12.72 -5.59 9.23
N PHE A 199 -12.64 -5.72 10.56
CA PHE A 199 -13.56 -6.57 11.32
C PHE A 199 -14.38 -5.75 12.30
N TYR A 200 -15.65 -6.07 12.37
CA TYR A 200 -16.57 -5.42 13.30
C TYR A 200 -17.22 -6.48 14.20
N ALA A 201 -17.13 -6.27 15.50
CA ALA A 201 -17.90 -7.03 16.47
C ALA A 201 -19.24 -6.32 16.69
N VAL A 202 -20.32 -6.99 16.33
CA VAL A 202 -21.68 -6.47 16.51
C VAL A 202 -22.45 -7.23 17.58
N ASN A 203 -23.30 -6.52 18.30
CA ASN A 203 -24.19 -7.16 19.28
C ASN A 203 -25.22 -8.01 18.54
N LYS A 204 -25.38 -9.27 18.96
CA LYS A 204 -26.33 -10.24 18.39
C LYS A 204 -27.81 -9.81 18.42
N ASP A 205 -28.15 -8.79 19.21
CA ASP A 205 -29.51 -8.24 19.27
C ASP A 205 -29.85 -7.30 18.09
N PHE A 206 -28.88 -7.09 17.16
CA PHE A 206 -29.07 -6.28 15.97
C PHE A 206 -28.80 -7.09 14.70
N GLY A 207 -29.55 -6.76 13.63
CA GLY A 207 -29.39 -7.31 12.28
C GLY A 207 -29.26 -6.23 11.23
N GLY A 208 -29.10 -6.63 9.96
CA GLY A 208 -28.99 -5.73 8.82
C GLY A 208 -27.59 -5.25 8.48
N PHE A 209 -26.57 -5.69 9.19
CA PHE A 209 -25.19 -5.29 8.93
C PHE A 209 -24.68 -5.75 7.55
N ASP A 210 -25.12 -6.93 7.09
CA ASP A 210 -24.75 -7.48 5.78
C ASP A 210 -25.33 -6.66 4.62
N GLU A 211 -26.37 -5.86 4.87
CA GLU A 211 -26.98 -4.97 3.89
C GLU A 211 -26.36 -3.57 3.89
N CYS A 212 -25.53 -3.27 4.89
CA CYS A 212 -24.76 -2.07 4.93
C CYS A 212 -23.55 -2.24 4.01
N LEU A 213 -23.66 -1.85 2.73
CA LEU A 213 -22.58 -1.89 1.72
C LEU A 213 -21.44 -0.95 2.10
N LEU A 214 -20.77 -1.16 3.25
CA LEU A 214 -19.98 -0.10 3.81
C LEU A 214 -18.59 -0.58 4.18
N LYS A 215 -17.63 0.11 3.63
CA LYS A 215 -16.23 0.04 4.07
C LYS A 215 -16.04 0.49 5.51
N THR A 216 -16.96 1.30 6.03
CA THR A 216 -17.05 1.60 7.45
C THR A 216 -18.51 1.55 7.89
N ILE A 217 -18.76 0.86 9.00
CA ILE A 217 -20.08 0.73 9.64
C ILE A 217 -20.78 2.09 9.89
N TYR A 218 -20.06 3.20 9.75
CA TYR A 218 -20.53 4.55 10.03
C TYR A 218 -21.21 5.25 8.86
N TYR A 219 -21.30 4.63 7.69
CA TYR A 219 -21.83 5.29 6.50
C TYR A 219 -23.35 5.22 6.37
N ASP A 220 -23.97 4.08 6.69
CA ASP A 220 -25.39 3.88 6.51
C ASP A 220 -25.98 2.99 7.62
N TYR A 221 -26.60 3.62 8.60
CA TYR A 221 -27.32 2.90 9.65
C TYR A 221 -28.78 2.58 9.28
N SER A 222 -29.25 2.99 8.11
CA SER A 222 -30.65 2.85 7.73
C SER A 222 -31.13 1.40 7.61
N LYS A 223 -30.19 0.48 7.46
CA LYS A 223 -30.45 -0.96 7.33
C LYS A 223 -30.38 -1.71 8.66
N ILE A 224 -29.85 -1.08 9.71
CA ILE A 224 -29.66 -1.72 11.00
C ILE A 224 -30.99 -1.70 11.77
N TYR A 225 -31.39 -2.85 12.29
CA TYR A 225 -32.60 -3.04 13.07
C TYR A 225 -32.36 -3.92 14.31
N THR A 226 -33.23 -3.79 15.29
CA THR A 226 -33.21 -4.67 16.47
C THR A 226 -33.93 -5.97 16.16
N LEU A 227 -33.31 -7.10 16.54
CA LEU A 227 -33.95 -8.42 16.51
C LEU A 227 -34.91 -8.53 17.70
N GLU A 228 -36.14 -8.88 17.45
CA GLU A 228 -37.10 -9.20 18.52
C GLU A 228 -36.61 -10.44 19.29
N LYS A 229 -36.70 -10.38 20.63
CA LYS A 229 -36.34 -11.50 21.51
C LYS A 229 -37.45 -12.53 21.56
#